data_894d9da80f7a52ba30adb20797abbf07
#
_entry.id   894d9da80f7a52ba30adb20797abbf07
#
_cell.length_a   1.000
_cell.length_b   1.000
_cell.length_c   1.000
_cell.angle_alpha   90.00
_cell.angle_beta   90.00
_cell.angle_gamma   90.00
#
_symmetry.space_group_name_H-M   'P 1'
#
loop_
_entity.id
_entity.type
_entity.pdbx_description
1 polymer ?
#
loop_
_entity_poly.entity_id
_entity_poly.type
_entity_poly.pdbx_seq_one_letter_code
_entity_poly.pdbx_strand_id
1 'polypeptide(L)'
;MPTIFIIIIALIAIIIIWLIAAYNGLIASRNRSDEAWSDIEVQLKRRYNLIPNLVATVKGYASHESQVFQKVTEARARAMGAGALEDKAQAENMLSSALKSLFAVAEAYPQLKANENFGKLQDELTDTEDKIQAARRFY
;
A
#
# COMPACT_ATOMS: atom_id res chain seq x y z
N MET A 1 -45.73 -17.67 -38.09
CA MET A 1 -44.90 -16.48 -38.44
C MET A 1 -44.75 -15.51 -37.24
N PRO A 2 -45.82 -15.00 -36.57
CA PRO A 2 -45.66 -14.02 -35.47
C PRO A 2 -44.91 -14.54 -34.26
N THR A 3 -45.04 -15.83 -33.91
CA THR A 3 -44.36 -16.45 -32.74
C THR A 3 -42.84 -16.47 -32.86
N ILE A 4 -42.31 -16.76 -34.05
CA ILE A 4 -40.86 -16.75 -34.31
C ILE A 4 -40.29 -15.34 -34.15
N PHE A 5 -41.02 -14.34 -34.60
CA PHE A 5 -40.62 -12.92 -34.50
C PHE A 5 -40.56 -12.46 -33.03
N ILE A 6 -41.50 -12.88 -32.22
CA ILE A 6 -41.53 -12.59 -30.77
C ILE A 6 -40.38 -13.27 -30.05
N ILE A 7 -40.02 -14.51 -30.41
CA ILE A 7 -38.89 -15.23 -29.84
C ILE A 7 -37.57 -14.53 -30.15
N ILE A 8 -37.39 -14.06 -31.41
CA ILE A 8 -36.19 -13.35 -31.82
C ILE A 8 -36.04 -12.03 -31.05
N ILE A 9 -37.12 -11.25 -30.93
CA ILE A 9 -37.11 -10.00 -30.16
C ILE A 9 -36.79 -10.26 -28.69
N ALA A 10 -37.36 -11.27 -28.08
CA ALA A 10 -37.05 -11.64 -26.69
C ALA A 10 -35.58 -12.05 -26.48
N LEU A 11 -35.03 -12.79 -27.45
CA LEU A 11 -33.60 -13.18 -27.43
C LEU A 11 -32.69 -11.96 -27.53
N ILE A 12 -32.98 -11.04 -28.44
CA ILE A 12 -32.23 -9.78 -28.59
C ILE A 12 -32.31 -8.95 -27.33
N ALA A 13 -33.50 -8.83 -26.71
CA ALA A 13 -33.68 -8.09 -25.46
C ALA A 13 -32.84 -8.68 -24.30
N ILE A 14 -32.81 -10.01 -24.19
CA ILE A 14 -32.00 -10.71 -23.20
C ILE A 14 -30.50 -10.43 -23.42
N ILE A 15 -30.04 -10.49 -24.67
CA ILE A 15 -28.62 -10.19 -24.99
C ILE A 15 -28.27 -8.75 -24.63
N ILE A 16 -29.15 -7.79 -24.95
CA ILE A 16 -28.92 -6.38 -24.62
C ILE A 16 -28.83 -6.18 -23.11
N ILE A 17 -29.76 -6.75 -22.35
CA ILE A 17 -29.77 -6.68 -20.87
C ILE A 17 -28.49 -7.29 -20.31
N TRP A 18 -28.05 -8.44 -20.84
CA TRP A 18 -26.82 -9.09 -20.43
C TRP A 18 -25.58 -8.25 -20.72
N LEU A 19 -25.51 -7.63 -21.91
CA LEU A 19 -24.42 -6.72 -22.29
C LEU A 19 -24.35 -5.50 -21.36
N ILE A 20 -25.50 -4.90 -21.04
CA ILE A 20 -25.55 -3.77 -20.10
C ILE A 20 -25.07 -4.18 -18.72
N ALA A 21 -25.51 -5.34 -18.22
CA ALA A 21 -25.09 -5.86 -16.92
C ALA A 21 -23.59 -6.16 -16.89
N ALA A 22 -23.04 -6.78 -17.94
CA ALA A 22 -21.61 -7.06 -18.08
C ALA A 22 -20.78 -5.77 -18.14
N TYR A 23 -21.22 -4.78 -18.90
CA TYR A 23 -20.56 -3.47 -18.99
C TYR A 23 -20.54 -2.75 -17.64
N ASN A 24 -21.68 -2.70 -16.95
CA ASN A 24 -21.74 -2.09 -15.61
C ASN A 24 -20.86 -2.84 -14.60
N GLY A 25 -20.77 -4.16 -14.69
CA GLY A 25 -19.86 -4.97 -13.87
C GLY A 25 -18.38 -4.63 -14.10
N LEU A 26 -17.99 -4.45 -15.37
CA LEU A 26 -16.63 -4.06 -15.74
C LEU A 26 -16.28 -2.66 -15.23
N ILE A 27 -17.20 -1.69 -15.40
CA ILE A 27 -16.99 -0.34 -14.85
C ILE A 27 -16.86 -0.36 -13.33
N ALA A 28 -17.73 -1.10 -12.64
CA ALA A 28 -17.65 -1.22 -11.19
C ALA A 28 -16.32 -1.84 -10.73
N SER A 29 -15.82 -2.86 -11.43
CA SER A 29 -14.51 -3.46 -11.14
C SER A 29 -13.36 -2.50 -11.39
N ARG A 30 -13.40 -1.74 -12.49
CA ARG A 30 -12.41 -0.72 -12.77
C ARG A 30 -12.37 0.36 -11.69
N ASN A 31 -13.54 0.90 -11.32
CA ASN A 31 -13.62 1.92 -10.28
C ASN A 31 -13.07 1.42 -8.94
N ARG A 32 -13.32 0.17 -8.57
CA ARG A 32 -12.75 -0.44 -7.36
C ARG A 32 -11.22 -0.56 -7.43
N SER A 33 -10.67 -0.90 -8.59
CA SER A 33 -9.21 -0.93 -8.76
C SER A 33 -8.60 0.45 -8.63
N ASP A 34 -9.21 1.47 -9.25
CA ASP A 34 -8.72 2.85 -9.20
C ASP A 34 -8.80 3.40 -7.76
N GLU A 35 -9.88 3.09 -7.01
CA GLU A 35 -10.05 3.44 -5.61
C GLU A 35 -9.00 2.74 -4.74
N ALA A 36 -8.81 1.43 -4.90
CA ALA A 36 -7.81 0.67 -4.16
C ALA A 36 -6.39 1.18 -4.42
N TRP A 37 -6.07 1.59 -5.65
CA TRP A 37 -4.79 2.20 -5.98
C TRP A 37 -4.60 3.55 -5.28
N SER A 38 -5.62 4.40 -5.29
CA SER A 38 -5.60 5.68 -4.59
C SER A 38 -5.37 5.50 -3.09
N ASP A 39 -6.03 4.54 -2.48
CA ASP A 39 -5.83 4.20 -1.06
C ASP A 39 -4.40 3.75 -0.77
N ILE A 40 -3.82 2.92 -1.65
CA ILE A 40 -2.41 2.52 -1.53
C ILE A 40 -1.50 3.74 -1.56
N GLU A 41 -1.68 4.65 -2.51
CA GLU A 41 -0.84 5.86 -2.63
C GLU A 41 -0.92 6.76 -1.39
N VAL A 42 -2.11 6.94 -0.83
CA VAL A 42 -2.29 7.70 0.42
C VAL A 42 -1.52 7.06 1.57
N GLN A 43 -1.62 5.74 1.74
CA GLN A 43 -0.91 5.04 2.81
C GLN A 43 0.61 5.02 2.60
N LEU A 44 1.09 4.87 1.36
CA LEU A 44 2.51 4.99 1.04
C LEU A 44 3.05 6.37 1.38
N LYS A 45 2.33 7.43 1.04
CA LYS A 45 2.72 8.81 1.37
C LYS A 45 2.78 9.01 2.89
N ARG A 46 1.80 8.50 3.64
CA ARG A 46 1.80 8.53 5.10
C ARG A 46 3.03 7.81 5.66
N ARG A 47 3.32 6.60 5.17
CA ARG A 47 4.51 5.82 5.53
C ARG A 47 5.79 6.61 5.32
N TYR A 48 5.97 7.25 4.16
CA TYR A 48 7.16 8.05 3.87
C TYR A 48 7.32 9.25 4.80
N ASN A 49 6.21 9.84 5.24
CA ASN A 49 6.22 10.98 6.15
C ASN A 49 6.57 10.60 7.60
N LEU A 50 6.25 9.38 8.03
CA LEU A 50 6.54 8.87 9.37
C LEU A 50 8.01 8.48 9.55
N ILE A 51 8.67 8.01 8.50
CA ILE A 51 10.04 7.47 8.56
C ILE A 51 11.08 8.49 9.07
N PRO A 52 11.13 9.76 8.66
CA PRO A 52 12.09 10.71 9.19
C PRO A 52 11.97 10.91 10.71
N ASN A 53 10.76 10.95 11.24
CA ASN A 53 10.52 11.07 12.67
C ASN A 53 10.96 9.80 13.42
N LEU A 54 10.70 8.63 12.84
CA LEU A 54 11.16 7.36 13.40
C LEU A 54 12.70 7.31 13.45
N VAL A 55 13.37 7.64 12.37
CA VAL A 55 14.84 7.67 12.29
C VAL A 55 15.41 8.66 13.31
N ALA A 56 14.84 9.87 13.44
CA ALA A 56 15.28 10.87 14.41
C ALA A 56 15.11 10.36 15.85
N THR A 57 13.99 9.70 16.17
CA THR A 57 13.73 9.14 17.49
C THR A 57 14.74 8.03 17.82
N VAL A 58 14.97 7.08 16.90
CA VAL A 58 15.93 5.98 17.10
C VAL A 58 17.37 6.51 17.22
N LYS A 59 17.74 7.50 16.44
CA LYS A 59 19.07 8.14 16.49
C LYS A 59 19.38 8.74 17.85
N GLY A 60 18.38 9.23 18.56
CA GLY A 60 18.53 9.77 19.90
C GLY A 60 19.01 8.73 20.94
N TYR A 61 18.75 7.45 20.69
CA TYR A 61 19.10 6.34 21.62
C TYR A 61 20.22 5.43 21.07
N ALA A 62 20.33 5.29 19.76
CA ALA A 62 21.18 4.33 19.07
C ALA A 62 22.08 5.03 18.03
N SER A 63 22.82 6.05 18.44
CA SER A 63 23.63 6.91 17.53
C SER A 63 24.74 6.16 16.76
N HIS A 64 25.14 4.99 17.23
CA HIS A 64 26.20 4.18 16.60
C HIS A 64 25.73 3.35 15.40
N GLU A 65 24.42 3.29 15.15
CA GLU A 65 23.79 2.46 14.11
C GLU A 65 23.64 3.20 12.76
N SER A 66 24.66 3.98 12.38
CA SER A 66 24.63 4.86 11.20
C SER A 66 24.29 4.14 9.90
N GLN A 67 24.74 2.90 9.71
CA GLN A 67 24.46 2.09 8.52
C GLN A 67 22.98 1.75 8.37
N VAL A 68 22.28 1.49 9.49
CA VAL A 68 20.85 1.17 9.46
C VAL A 68 20.06 2.43 9.07
N PHE A 69 20.40 3.57 9.62
CA PHE A 69 19.77 4.85 9.26
C PHE A 69 19.96 5.22 7.80
N GLN A 70 21.17 5.02 7.27
CA GLN A 70 21.49 5.27 5.88
C GLN A 70 20.65 4.36 4.97
N LYS A 71 20.59 3.05 5.25
CA LYS A 71 19.78 2.09 4.49
C LYS A 71 18.29 2.46 4.46
N VAL A 72 17.74 2.88 5.60
CA VAL A 72 16.33 3.30 5.67
C VAL A 72 16.09 4.56 4.84
N THR A 73 16.99 5.55 4.93
CA THR A 73 16.89 6.81 4.20
C THR A 73 17.01 6.60 2.69
N GLU A 74 17.94 5.77 2.25
CA GLU A 74 18.14 5.41 0.85
C GLU A 74 16.94 4.61 0.29
N ALA A 75 16.48 3.61 1.04
CA ALA A 75 15.31 2.82 0.64
C ALA A 75 14.04 3.68 0.53
N ARG A 76 13.84 4.63 1.46
CA ARG A 76 12.76 5.61 1.40
C ARG A 76 12.86 6.49 0.14
N ALA A 77 14.03 7.05 -0.14
CA ALA A 77 14.23 7.89 -1.31
C ALA A 77 13.96 7.12 -2.61
N ARG A 78 14.41 5.86 -2.68
CA ARG A 78 14.16 4.99 -3.83
C ARG A 78 12.67 4.67 -4.00
N ALA A 79 11.95 4.37 -2.92
CA ALA A 79 10.52 4.09 -2.96
C ALA A 79 9.70 5.32 -3.40
N MET A 80 10.08 6.51 -2.96
CA MET A 80 9.45 7.77 -3.37
C MET A 80 9.71 8.12 -4.84
N GLY A 81 10.87 7.74 -5.38
CA GLY A 81 11.27 8.03 -6.77
C GLY A 81 10.85 6.96 -7.79
N ALA A 82 10.35 5.82 -7.35
CA ALA A 82 9.95 4.74 -8.23
C ALA A 82 8.68 5.10 -9.02
N GLY A 83 8.77 5.06 -10.36
CA GLY A 83 7.67 5.45 -11.25
C GLY A 83 6.89 4.25 -11.79
N ALA A 84 7.56 3.19 -12.21
CA ALA A 84 6.91 1.98 -12.72
C ALA A 84 6.40 1.10 -11.57
N LEU A 85 5.28 0.39 -11.81
CA LEU A 85 4.64 -0.43 -10.77
C LEU A 85 5.55 -1.53 -10.23
N GLU A 86 6.33 -2.19 -11.10
CA GLU A 86 7.29 -3.22 -10.69
C GLU A 86 8.43 -2.65 -9.87
N ASP A 87 9.01 -1.52 -10.30
CA ASP A 87 10.07 -0.81 -9.58
C ASP A 87 9.57 -0.35 -8.21
N LYS A 88 8.33 0.14 -8.15
CA LYS A 88 7.69 0.57 -6.90
C LYS A 88 7.52 -0.60 -5.94
N ALA A 89 7.02 -1.75 -6.41
CA ALA A 89 6.86 -2.93 -5.58
C ALA A 89 8.21 -3.43 -5.01
N GLN A 90 9.26 -3.43 -5.83
CA GLN A 90 10.61 -3.80 -5.39
C GLN A 90 11.17 -2.81 -4.37
N ALA A 91 11.03 -1.51 -4.63
CA ALA A 91 11.51 -0.46 -3.74
C ALA A 91 10.78 -0.47 -2.38
N GLU A 92 9.47 -0.72 -2.37
CA GLU A 92 8.68 -0.88 -1.14
C GLU A 92 9.10 -2.12 -0.33
N ASN A 93 9.42 -3.24 -0.99
CA ASN A 93 9.95 -4.42 -0.31
C ASN A 93 11.32 -4.14 0.33
N MET A 94 12.18 -3.38 -0.35
CA MET A 94 13.47 -2.94 0.21
C MET A 94 13.27 -2.03 1.42
N LEU A 95 12.32 -1.10 1.36
CA LEU A 95 11.99 -0.22 2.47
C LEU A 95 11.43 -1.01 3.66
N SER A 96 10.55 -1.98 3.43
CA SER A 96 10.03 -2.86 4.48
C SER A 96 11.16 -3.65 5.15
N SER A 97 12.14 -4.15 4.40
CA SER A 97 13.30 -4.85 4.94
C SER A 97 14.21 -3.92 5.77
N ALA A 98 14.43 -2.69 5.30
CA ALA A 98 15.22 -1.69 6.01
C ALA A 98 14.54 -1.28 7.33
N LEU A 99 13.22 -1.12 7.34
CA LEU A 99 12.45 -0.82 8.55
C LEU A 99 12.48 -1.98 9.56
N LYS A 100 12.41 -3.24 9.10
CA LYS A 100 12.60 -4.41 9.99
C LYS A 100 13.97 -4.38 10.66
N SER A 101 15.02 -4.01 9.94
CA SER A 101 16.36 -3.85 10.51
C SER A 101 16.40 -2.73 11.56
N LEU A 102 15.71 -1.62 11.32
CA LEU A 102 15.62 -0.51 12.26
C LEU A 102 14.88 -0.93 13.54
N PHE A 103 13.78 -1.66 13.42
CA PHE A 103 13.05 -2.19 14.59
C PHE A 103 13.88 -3.23 15.35
N ALA A 104 14.68 -4.05 14.68
CA ALA A 104 15.60 -4.99 15.33
C ALA A 104 16.67 -4.27 16.17
N VAL A 105 17.14 -3.10 15.73
CA VAL A 105 18.01 -2.23 16.54
C VAL A 105 17.30 -1.80 17.82
N ALA A 106 16.04 -1.40 17.73
CA ALA A 106 15.27 -0.95 18.89
C ALA A 106 15.15 -2.04 19.98
N GLU A 107 15.13 -3.31 19.62
CA GLU A 107 15.11 -4.42 20.58
C GLU A 107 16.37 -4.47 21.45
N ALA A 108 17.52 -4.00 20.96
CA ALA A 108 18.78 -3.92 21.69
C ALA A 108 18.86 -2.70 22.63
N TYR A 109 17.92 -1.78 22.54
CA TYR A 109 17.88 -0.53 23.33
C TYR A 109 16.58 -0.44 24.14
N PRO A 110 16.55 -0.96 25.39
CA PRO A 110 15.31 -1.02 26.20
C PRO A 110 14.69 0.36 26.44
N GLN A 111 15.49 1.42 26.55
CA GLN A 111 15.01 2.79 26.76
C GLN A 111 14.27 3.33 25.53
N LEU A 112 14.73 2.98 24.33
CA LEU A 112 14.05 3.30 23.08
C LEU A 112 12.71 2.55 22.99
N LYS A 113 12.71 1.27 23.32
CA LYS A 113 11.51 0.43 23.33
C LYS A 113 10.43 0.95 24.28
N ALA A 114 10.85 1.55 25.41
CA ALA A 114 9.96 2.16 26.39
C ALA A 114 9.52 3.59 26.02
N ASN A 115 10.04 4.18 24.96
CA ASN A 115 9.69 5.52 24.55
C ASN A 115 8.30 5.55 23.88
N GLU A 116 7.37 6.34 24.43
CA GLU A 116 6.00 6.43 23.92
C GLU A 116 5.92 6.94 22.50
N ASN A 117 6.78 7.88 22.11
CA ASN A 117 6.79 8.42 20.75
C ASN A 117 7.25 7.37 19.75
N PHE A 118 8.24 6.55 20.11
CA PHE A 118 8.67 5.41 19.30
C PHE A 118 7.54 4.40 19.14
N GLY A 119 6.85 4.03 20.23
CA GLY A 119 5.71 3.12 20.20
C GLY A 119 4.59 3.60 19.27
N LYS A 120 4.20 4.86 19.38
CA LYS A 120 3.20 5.48 18.48
C LYS A 120 3.60 5.42 17.01
N LEU A 121 4.85 5.76 16.69
CA LEU A 121 5.36 5.71 15.32
C LEU A 121 5.39 4.28 14.77
N GLN A 122 5.74 3.31 15.60
CA GLN A 122 5.72 1.90 15.24
C GLN A 122 4.30 1.42 14.94
N ASP A 123 3.33 1.76 15.79
CA ASP A 123 1.93 1.42 15.61
C ASP A 123 1.36 2.06 14.35
N GLU A 124 1.65 3.33 14.09
CA GLU A 124 1.22 4.03 12.88
C GLU A 124 1.82 3.42 11.61
N LEU A 125 3.09 3.02 11.64
CA LEU A 125 3.72 2.34 10.50
C LEU A 125 3.13 0.95 10.26
N THR A 126 2.80 0.21 11.32
CA THR A 126 2.11 -1.08 11.22
C THR A 126 0.71 -0.89 10.62
N ASP A 127 -0.04 0.10 11.08
CA ASP A 127 -1.36 0.44 10.54
C ASP A 127 -1.29 0.77 9.02
N THR A 128 -0.28 1.54 8.60
CA THR A 128 -0.09 1.82 7.15
C THR A 128 0.22 0.56 6.36
N GLU A 129 1.06 -0.33 6.88
CA GLU A 129 1.40 -1.60 6.22
C GLU A 129 0.18 -2.51 6.07
N ASP A 130 -0.61 -2.65 7.12
CA ASP A 130 -1.84 -3.47 7.11
C ASP A 130 -2.84 -2.93 6.09
N LYS A 131 -3.02 -1.61 6.02
CA LYS A 131 -3.90 -0.95 5.04
C LYS A 131 -3.41 -1.12 3.60
N ILE A 132 -2.09 -1.01 3.36
CA ILE A 132 -1.49 -1.26 2.05
C ILE A 132 -1.72 -2.71 1.64
N GLN A 133 -1.51 -3.68 2.53
CA GLN A 133 -1.75 -5.09 2.25
C GLN A 133 -3.22 -5.39 1.99
N ALA A 134 -4.13 -4.76 2.75
CA ALA A 134 -5.57 -4.91 2.52
C ALA A 134 -5.98 -4.38 1.15
N ALA A 135 -5.52 -3.18 0.77
CA ALA A 135 -5.85 -2.57 -0.53
C ALA A 135 -5.27 -3.37 -1.71
N ARG A 136 -4.08 -3.96 -1.57
CA ARG A 136 -3.47 -4.84 -2.60
C ARG A 136 -4.31 -6.06 -2.96
N ARG A 137 -5.25 -6.49 -2.10
CA ARG A 137 -6.15 -7.62 -2.40
C ARG A 137 -7.22 -7.25 -3.42
N PHE A 138 -7.50 -5.96 -3.60
CA PHE A 138 -8.52 -5.45 -4.51
C PHE A 138 -7.93 -4.86 -5.80
N TYR A 139 -6.63 -4.67 -5.86
CA TYR A 139 -5.88 -4.23 -7.02
C TYR A 139 -5.34 -5.42 -7.81
#